data_8bad0dbedd72c674efd0a17654f742f1
#
_entry.id   8bad0dbedd72c674efd0a17654f742f1
#
_cell.length_a   1.000
_cell.length_b   1.000
_cell.length_c   1.000
_cell.angle_alpha   90.00
_cell.angle_beta   90.00
_cell.angle_gamma   90.00
#
_symmetry.space_group_name_H-M   'P 1'
#
loop_
_entity.id
_entity.type
_entity.pdbx_description
1 polymer ?
#
loop_
_entity_poly.entity_id
_entity_poly.type
_entity_poly.pdbx_seq_one_letter_code
_entity_poly.pdbx_strand_id
1 'polypeptide(L)'
;MTKLDDLFSGDDARANAALAAVDETHLPALLDALTSGDPDTRWWAVRALAALARLPDGRVTATRVLLSAAADPDSEVRTAALFALGECRAPEAVTPLLFALGDRSLYLARIAADALIHIGSPAVLALVRALEQDASPQVRANAARALALIGDQSAIPALFHALDDDSMMVQHWAEEGLERMGVGQIYFKP
;
A
#
# COMPACT_ATOMS: atom_id res chain seq x y z
N MET A 1 4.93 -34.19 -7.27
CA MET A 1 4.49 -32.82 -7.45
C MET A 1 4.73 -32.10 -6.13
N THR A 2 5.58 -31.12 -6.13
CA THR A 2 5.81 -30.29 -4.95
C THR A 2 4.60 -29.35 -4.79
N LYS A 3 4.25 -28.96 -3.57
CA LYS A 3 3.14 -28.02 -3.31
C LYS A 3 3.30 -26.69 -4.08
N LEU A 4 4.52 -26.37 -4.51
CA LEU A 4 4.84 -25.19 -5.30
C LEU A 4 4.39 -25.34 -6.76
N ASP A 5 4.34 -26.54 -7.33
CA ASP A 5 3.88 -26.77 -8.70
C ASP A 5 2.39 -26.41 -8.84
N ASP A 6 1.61 -26.55 -7.77
CA ASP A 6 0.20 -26.16 -7.74
C ASP A 6 0.03 -24.63 -7.76
N LEU A 7 0.98 -23.87 -7.22
CA LEU A 7 0.95 -22.40 -7.23
C LEU A 7 1.02 -21.82 -8.66
N PHE A 8 1.77 -22.49 -9.54
CA PHE A 8 1.96 -22.07 -10.93
C PHE A 8 1.22 -22.96 -11.95
N SER A 9 0.18 -23.64 -11.50
CA SER A 9 -0.56 -24.61 -12.33
C SER A 9 -1.51 -23.99 -13.36
N GLY A 10 -1.74 -22.66 -13.28
CA GLY A 10 -2.79 -21.98 -14.07
C GLY A 10 -4.22 -22.26 -13.56
N ASP A 11 -4.38 -22.95 -12.43
CA ASP A 11 -5.66 -23.19 -11.74
C ASP A 11 -5.70 -22.35 -10.45
N ASP A 12 -6.50 -21.31 -10.43
CA ASP A 12 -6.62 -20.39 -9.31
C ASP A 12 -7.01 -21.06 -7.99
N ALA A 13 -7.84 -22.09 -8.05
CA ALA A 13 -8.28 -22.80 -6.84
C ALA A 13 -7.12 -23.59 -6.23
N ARG A 14 -6.31 -24.24 -7.07
CA ARG A 14 -5.10 -24.97 -6.62
C ARG A 14 -4.04 -24.00 -6.11
N ALA A 15 -3.80 -22.92 -6.84
CA ALA A 15 -2.84 -21.91 -6.46
C ALA A 15 -3.20 -21.25 -5.13
N ASN A 16 -4.46 -20.88 -4.92
CA ASN A 16 -4.93 -20.34 -3.63
C ASN A 16 -4.77 -21.35 -2.48
N ALA A 17 -5.05 -22.63 -2.72
CA ALA A 17 -4.86 -23.68 -1.71
C ALA A 17 -3.36 -23.87 -1.37
N ALA A 18 -2.49 -23.76 -2.38
CA ALA A 18 -1.04 -23.87 -2.20
C ALA A 18 -0.46 -22.76 -1.32
N LEU A 19 -1.01 -21.53 -1.37
CA LEU A 19 -0.56 -20.39 -0.54
C LEU A 19 -0.54 -20.71 0.95
N ALA A 20 -1.49 -21.49 1.45
CA ALA A 20 -1.57 -21.88 2.87
C ALA A 20 -0.41 -22.78 3.34
N ALA A 21 0.30 -23.38 2.39
CA ALA A 21 1.42 -24.30 2.65
C ALA A 21 2.79 -23.69 2.35
N VAL A 22 2.83 -22.40 2.00
CA VAL A 22 4.10 -21.69 1.73
C VAL A 22 4.84 -21.47 3.03
N ASP A 23 6.12 -21.83 3.02
CA ASP A 23 7.07 -21.62 4.10
C ASP A 23 8.42 -21.12 3.53
N GLU A 24 9.40 -20.89 4.40
CA GLU A 24 10.70 -20.35 4.02
C GLU A 24 11.50 -21.24 3.07
N THR A 25 11.27 -22.53 3.07
CA THR A 25 11.97 -23.47 2.16
C THR A 25 11.62 -23.21 0.69
N HIS A 26 10.50 -22.54 0.44
CA HIS A 26 10.03 -22.16 -0.90
C HIS A 26 10.66 -20.86 -1.42
N LEU A 27 11.34 -20.07 -0.56
CA LEU A 27 11.89 -18.78 -0.94
C LEU A 27 12.77 -18.79 -2.19
N PRO A 28 13.73 -19.74 -2.36
CA PRO A 28 14.55 -19.75 -3.57
C PRO A 28 13.75 -19.89 -4.86
N ALA A 29 12.74 -20.76 -4.85
CA ALA A 29 11.89 -20.97 -6.02
C ALA A 29 10.93 -19.79 -6.28
N LEU A 30 10.47 -19.07 -5.24
CA LEU A 30 9.70 -17.84 -5.38
C LEU A 30 10.54 -16.72 -5.96
N LEU A 31 11.82 -16.61 -5.58
CA LEU A 31 12.75 -15.64 -6.17
C LEU A 31 12.99 -15.92 -7.66
N ASP A 32 13.12 -17.19 -8.04
CA ASP A 32 13.25 -17.59 -9.44
C ASP A 32 11.98 -17.24 -10.23
N ALA A 33 10.80 -17.56 -9.68
CA ALA A 33 9.51 -17.25 -10.31
C ALA A 33 9.30 -15.75 -10.56
N LEU A 34 9.84 -14.85 -9.72
CA LEU A 34 9.79 -13.40 -9.94
C LEU A 34 10.61 -12.95 -11.16
N THR A 35 11.52 -13.77 -11.66
CA THR A 35 12.28 -13.48 -12.90
C THR A 35 11.56 -13.97 -14.15
N SER A 36 10.41 -14.63 -14.04
CA SER A 36 9.63 -15.13 -15.15
C SER A 36 9.21 -14.02 -16.12
N GLY A 37 9.24 -14.30 -17.41
CA GLY A 37 8.65 -13.44 -18.43
C GLY A 37 7.11 -13.35 -18.35
N ASP A 38 6.48 -14.34 -17.73
CA ASP A 38 5.03 -14.41 -17.56
C ASP A 38 4.57 -13.61 -16.31
N PRO A 39 3.74 -12.58 -16.47
CA PRO A 39 3.26 -11.77 -15.34
C PRO A 39 2.40 -12.58 -14.35
N ASP A 40 1.65 -13.58 -14.80
CA ASP A 40 0.82 -14.41 -13.91
C ASP A 40 1.70 -15.21 -12.93
N THR A 41 2.79 -15.76 -13.43
CA THR A 41 3.79 -16.44 -12.59
C THR A 41 4.39 -15.49 -11.55
N ARG A 42 4.76 -14.26 -11.94
CA ARG A 42 5.29 -13.27 -11.01
C ARG A 42 4.23 -12.84 -9.98
N TRP A 43 2.98 -12.67 -10.41
CA TRP A 43 1.88 -12.31 -9.52
C TRP A 43 1.63 -13.37 -8.43
N TRP A 44 1.61 -14.66 -8.81
CA TRP A 44 1.48 -15.75 -7.85
C TRP A 44 2.67 -15.83 -6.88
N ALA A 45 3.89 -15.57 -7.38
CA ALA A 45 5.08 -15.48 -6.53
C ALA A 45 4.97 -14.34 -5.51
N VAL A 46 4.47 -13.16 -5.91
CA VAL A 46 4.20 -12.03 -5.00
C VAL A 46 3.17 -12.42 -3.94
N ARG A 47 2.09 -13.10 -4.29
CA ARG A 47 1.09 -13.58 -3.32
C ARG A 47 1.65 -14.59 -2.33
N ALA A 48 2.51 -15.48 -2.78
CA ALA A 48 3.20 -16.43 -1.91
C ALA A 48 4.18 -15.73 -0.97
N LEU A 49 4.91 -14.73 -1.45
CA LEU A 49 5.77 -13.88 -0.61
C LEU A 49 4.97 -13.07 0.41
N ALA A 50 3.77 -12.62 0.06
CA ALA A 50 2.86 -11.97 1.01
C ALA A 50 2.44 -12.92 2.15
N ALA A 51 2.19 -14.20 1.85
CA ALA A 51 1.92 -15.20 2.87
C ALA A 51 3.16 -15.44 3.76
N LEU A 52 4.34 -15.52 3.17
CA LEU A 52 5.61 -15.69 3.87
C LEU A 52 5.94 -14.49 4.77
N ALA A 53 5.63 -13.26 4.34
CA ALA A 53 5.87 -12.04 5.11
C ALA A 53 5.01 -11.95 6.40
N ARG A 54 3.97 -12.76 6.52
CA ARG A 54 3.17 -12.88 7.76
C ARG A 54 3.80 -13.80 8.78
N LEU A 55 4.77 -14.61 8.38
CA LEU A 55 5.52 -15.49 9.27
C LEU A 55 6.70 -14.73 9.89
N PRO A 56 6.99 -14.89 11.19
CA PRO A 56 8.06 -14.14 11.87
C PRO A 56 9.40 -14.24 11.17
N ASP A 57 9.79 -15.45 10.80
CA ASP A 57 11.11 -15.75 10.24
C ASP A 57 11.25 -15.30 8.77
N GLY A 58 10.16 -15.40 7.98
CA GLY A 58 10.14 -15.00 6.57
C GLY A 58 9.98 -13.50 6.33
N ARG A 59 9.51 -12.75 7.33
CA ARG A 59 9.04 -11.37 7.19
C ARG A 59 10.07 -10.44 6.55
N VAL A 60 11.28 -10.38 7.07
CA VAL A 60 12.30 -9.41 6.61
C VAL A 60 12.69 -9.65 5.16
N THR A 61 12.92 -10.91 4.80
CA THR A 61 13.32 -11.27 3.44
C THR A 61 12.18 -11.06 2.46
N ALA A 62 10.99 -11.55 2.79
CA ALA A 62 9.82 -11.39 1.93
C ALA A 62 9.45 -9.90 1.73
N THR A 63 9.49 -9.07 2.77
CA THR A 63 9.25 -7.62 2.66
C THR A 63 10.24 -6.96 1.70
N ARG A 64 11.52 -7.28 1.78
CA ARG A 64 12.54 -6.74 0.87
C ARG A 64 12.26 -7.11 -0.59
N VAL A 65 11.85 -8.34 -0.83
CA VAL A 65 11.51 -8.83 -2.18
C VAL A 65 10.23 -8.17 -2.69
N LEU A 66 9.22 -8.02 -1.86
CA LEU A 66 7.97 -7.31 -2.19
C LEU A 66 8.23 -5.83 -2.54
N LEU A 67 9.18 -5.17 -1.86
CA LEU A 67 9.61 -3.81 -2.23
C LEU A 67 10.18 -3.75 -3.65
N SER A 68 10.94 -4.75 -4.07
CA SER A 68 11.42 -4.85 -5.46
C SER A 68 10.27 -5.08 -6.45
N ALA A 69 9.33 -5.96 -6.12
CA ALA A 69 8.16 -6.26 -6.95
C ALA A 69 7.18 -5.07 -7.08
N ALA A 70 7.23 -4.10 -6.17
CA ALA A 70 6.46 -2.84 -6.28
C ALA A 70 6.88 -1.97 -7.49
N ALA A 71 7.99 -2.28 -8.16
CA ALA A 71 8.45 -1.65 -9.39
C ALA A 71 8.31 -2.56 -10.63
N ASP A 72 7.52 -3.64 -10.55
CA ASP A 72 7.31 -4.56 -11.67
C ASP A 72 6.73 -3.83 -12.89
N PRO A 73 7.11 -4.19 -14.13
CA PRO A 73 6.53 -3.61 -15.34
C PRO A 73 5.03 -3.86 -15.47
N ASP A 74 4.53 -4.98 -14.95
CA ASP A 74 3.10 -5.29 -14.94
C ASP A 74 2.36 -4.61 -13.76
N SER A 75 1.21 -3.99 -14.05
CA SER A 75 0.43 -3.23 -13.06
C SER A 75 -0.23 -4.10 -12.00
N GLU A 76 -0.64 -5.33 -12.34
CA GLU A 76 -1.29 -6.24 -11.41
C GLU A 76 -0.27 -6.80 -10.41
N VAL A 77 0.96 -7.09 -10.88
CA VAL A 77 2.07 -7.51 -10.02
C VAL A 77 2.44 -6.38 -9.04
N ARG A 78 2.57 -5.13 -9.55
CA ARG A 78 2.81 -3.97 -8.66
C ARG A 78 1.71 -3.81 -7.62
N THR A 79 0.44 -3.90 -8.06
CA THR A 79 -0.71 -3.76 -7.16
C THR A 79 -0.70 -4.82 -6.06
N ALA A 80 -0.44 -6.07 -6.42
CA ALA A 80 -0.34 -7.16 -5.45
C ALA A 80 0.80 -6.94 -4.45
N ALA A 81 1.96 -6.45 -4.92
CA ALA A 81 3.10 -6.16 -4.06
C ALA A 81 2.82 -5.02 -3.07
N LEU A 82 2.24 -3.91 -3.55
CA LEU A 82 1.88 -2.75 -2.71
C LEU A 82 0.80 -3.11 -1.68
N PHE A 83 -0.21 -3.90 -2.09
CA PHE A 83 -1.21 -4.42 -1.18
C PHE A 83 -0.58 -5.28 -0.08
N ALA A 84 0.30 -6.22 -0.45
CA ALA A 84 0.99 -7.10 0.49
C ALA A 84 1.85 -6.31 1.50
N LEU A 85 2.54 -5.27 1.04
CA LEU A 85 3.36 -4.39 1.89
C LEU A 85 2.51 -3.63 2.91
N GLY A 86 1.31 -3.20 2.52
CA GLY A 86 0.33 -2.60 3.42
C GLY A 86 -0.18 -3.57 4.49
N GLU A 87 -0.54 -4.80 4.08
CA GLU A 87 -0.99 -5.86 5.00
C GLU A 87 0.09 -6.23 6.03
N CYS A 88 1.35 -6.22 5.61
CA CYS A 88 2.49 -6.47 6.50
C CYS A 88 2.84 -5.26 7.38
N ARG A 89 2.18 -4.10 7.16
CA ARG A 89 2.49 -2.83 7.82
C ARG A 89 3.97 -2.50 7.77
N ALA A 90 4.58 -2.66 6.58
CA ALA A 90 6.01 -2.46 6.35
C ALA A 90 6.35 -0.96 6.25
N PRO A 91 7.01 -0.34 7.24
CA PRO A 91 7.31 1.09 7.18
C PRO A 91 8.24 1.44 6.01
N GLU A 92 9.05 0.50 5.58
CA GLU A 92 9.98 0.64 4.45
C GLU A 92 9.24 0.86 3.13
N ALA A 93 7.95 0.49 3.06
CA ALA A 93 7.11 0.67 1.89
C ALA A 93 6.53 2.09 1.74
N VAL A 94 6.68 2.97 2.73
CA VAL A 94 6.11 4.33 2.69
C VAL A 94 6.54 5.08 1.42
N THR A 95 7.81 5.06 1.06
CA THR A 95 8.30 5.78 -0.13
C THR A 95 7.70 5.25 -1.44
N PRO A 96 7.74 3.96 -1.78
CA PRO A 96 7.10 3.47 -3.00
C PRO A 96 5.58 3.64 -3.00
N LEU A 97 4.91 3.55 -1.85
CA LEU A 97 3.47 3.79 -1.74
C LEU A 97 3.11 5.25 -1.99
N LEU A 98 3.90 6.21 -1.49
CA LEU A 98 3.71 7.63 -1.79
C LEU A 98 3.83 7.90 -3.29
N PHE A 99 4.82 7.32 -3.95
CA PHE A 99 4.98 7.45 -5.39
C PHE A 99 3.75 6.91 -6.14
N ALA A 100 3.19 5.80 -5.68
CA ALA A 100 2.02 5.18 -6.27
C ALA A 100 0.70 5.95 -6.04
N LEU A 101 0.64 6.94 -5.12
CA LEU A 101 -0.55 7.79 -4.94
C LEU A 101 -0.91 8.59 -6.21
N GLY A 102 0.07 8.88 -7.05
CA GLY A 102 -0.08 9.59 -8.32
C GLY A 102 -0.15 8.69 -9.55
N ASP A 103 -0.28 7.37 -9.38
CA ASP A 103 -0.34 6.45 -10.51
C ASP A 103 -1.54 6.75 -11.42
N ARG A 104 -1.35 6.52 -12.73
CA ARG A 104 -2.43 6.68 -13.74
C ARG A 104 -3.61 5.75 -13.49
N SER A 105 -3.35 4.58 -12.92
CA SER A 105 -4.39 3.68 -12.44
C SER A 105 -4.94 4.18 -11.12
N LEU A 106 -6.16 4.71 -11.14
CA LEU A 106 -6.86 5.14 -9.92
C LEU A 106 -7.03 3.99 -8.93
N TYR A 107 -7.13 2.77 -9.43
CA TYR A 107 -7.20 1.57 -8.59
C TYR A 107 -5.89 1.36 -7.83
N LEU A 108 -4.75 1.42 -8.52
CA LEU A 108 -3.43 1.27 -7.90
C LEU A 108 -3.17 2.41 -6.90
N ALA A 109 -3.48 3.66 -7.27
CA ALA A 109 -3.37 4.81 -6.36
C ALA A 109 -4.22 4.63 -5.09
N ARG A 110 -5.43 4.03 -5.22
CA ARG A 110 -6.30 3.71 -4.09
C ARG A 110 -5.70 2.64 -3.19
N ILE A 111 -5.17 1.56 -3.76
CA ILE A 111 -4.49 0.49 -3.00
C ILE A 111 -3.29 1.05 -2.25
N ALA A 112 -2.50 1.93 -2.88
CA ALA A 112 -1.37 2.58 -2.23
C ALA A 112 -1.81 3.44 -1.03
N ALA A 113 -2.90 4.21 -1.16
CA ALA A 113 -3.43 5.00 -0.05
C ALA A 113 -3.93 4.09 1.09
N ASP A 114 -4.65 3.00 0.78
CA ASP A 114 -5.13 2.06 1.79
C ASP A 114 -3.95 1.34 2.49
N ALA A 115 -2.88 1.01 1.75
CA ALA A 115 -1.67 0.45 2.33
C ALA A 115 -0.98 1.43 3.30
N LEU A 116 -0.90 2.73 2.97
CA LEU A 116 -0.35 3.76 3.87
C LEU A 116 -1.21 3.91 5.12
N ILE A 117 -2.53 3.80 5.02
CA ILE A 117 -3.43 3.77 6.17
C ILE A 117 -3.13 2.58 7.09
N HIS A 118 -2.93 1.40 6.52
CA HIS A 118 -2.58 0.21 7.31
C HIS A 118 -1.20 0.32 7.99
N ILE A 119 -0.24 0.98 7.37
CA ILE A 119 1.07 1.29 7.99
C ILE A 119 0.87 2.22 9.17
N GLY A 120 -0.02 3.21 9.06
CA GLY A 120 -0.39 4.10 10.16
C GLY A 120 0.65 5.20 10.44
N SER A 121 0.92 5.47 11.73
CA SER A 121 1.76 6.59 12.18
C SER A 121 3.14 6.70 11.50
N PRO A 122 3.84 5.63 11.12
CA PRO A 122 5.09 5.75 10.36
C PRO A 122 4.95 6.48 9.00
N ALA A 123 3.75 6.50 8.41
CA ALA A 123 3.50 7.18 7.13
C ALA A 123 3.16 8.67 7.29
N VAL A 124 2.75 9.12 8.48
CA VAL A 124 2.13 10.44 8.70
C VAL A 124 3.01 11.59 8.22
N LEU A 125 4.28 11.64 8.63
CA LEU A 125 5.17 12.74 8.23
C LEU A 125 5.34 12.84 6.71
N ALA A 126 5.42 11.69 6.04
CA ALA A 126 5.58 11.65 4.60
C ALA A 126 4.28 12.03 3.86
N LEU A 127 3.13 11.63 4.40
CA LEU A 127 1.81 12.03 3.90
C LEU A 127 1.56 13.52 4.09
N VAL A 128 1.96 14.11 5.22
CA VAL A 128 1.89 15.56 5.45
C VAL A 128 2.68 16.31 4.38
N ARG A 129 3.91 15.89 4.10
CA ARG A 129 4.72 16.49 3.04
C ARG A 129 4.07 16.36 1.65
N ALA A 130 3.48 15.21 1.35
CA ALA A 130 2.76 15.00 0.09
C ALA A 130 1.53 15.91 0.00
N LEU A 131 0.78 16.09 1.08
CA LEU A 131 -0.37 16.99 1.12
C LEU A 131 0.03 18.46 0.90
N GLU A 132 1.11 18.92 1.52
CA GLU A 132 1.54 20.32 1.48
C GLU A 132 2.29 20.70 0.21
N GLN A 133 3.02 19.77 -0.41
CA GLN A 133 4.06 20.09 -1.40
C GLN A 133 3.83 19.47 -2.77
N ASP A 134 2.95 18.46 -2.91
CA ASP A 134 2.77 17.79 -4.20
C ASP A 134 1.94 18.64 -5.17
N ALA A 135 2.42 18.75 -6.41
CA ALA A 135 1.73 19.52 -7.45
C ALA A 135 0.44 18.85 -7.93
N SER A 136 0.31 17.52 -7.77
CA SER A 136 -0.85 16.76 -8.22
C SER A 136 -1.99 16.83 -7.21
N PRO A 137 -3.15 17.38 -7.58
CA PRO A 137 -4.34 17.35 -6.72
C PRO A 137 -4.77 15.92 -6.33
N GLN A 138 -4.51 14.94 -7.20
CA GLN A 138 -4.79 13.53 -6.89
C GLN A 138 -3.91 13.02 -5.75
N VAL A 139 -2.62 13.32 -5.77
CA VAL A 139 -1.70 12.92 -4.68
C VAL A 139 -2.10 13.60 -3.39
N ARG A 140 -2.36 14.92 -3.41
CA ARG A 140 -2.79 15.67 -2.22
C ARG A 140 -4.10 15.11 -1.64
N ALA A 141 -5.09 14.81 -2.50
CA ALA A 141 -6.37 14.23 -2.05
C ALA A 141 -6.20 12.84 -1.44
N ASN A 142 -5.37 11.99 -2.03
CA ASN A 142 -5.08 10.67 -1.48
C ASN A 142 -4.30 10.76 -0.15
N ALA A 143 -3.38 11.74 -0.04
CA ALA A 143 -2.65 12.00 1.20
C ALA A 143 -3.57 12.52 2.31
N ALA A 144 -4.44 13.50 2.00
CA ALA A 144 -5.45 14.02 2.94
C ALA A 144 -6.38 12.90 3.43
N ARG A 145 -6.87 12.06 2.50
CA ARG A 145 -7.69 10.89 2.85
C ARG A 145 -6.95 9.93 3.79
N ALA A 146 -5.70 9.62 3.48
CA ALA A 146 -4.92 8.72 4.33
C ALA A 146 -4.70 9.30 5.73
N LEU A 147 -4.36 10.59 5.84
CA LEU A 147 -4.20 11.29 7.12
C LEU A 147 -5.50 11.31 7.93
N ALA A 148 -6.64 11.60 7.28
CA ALA A 148 -7.96 11.58 7.89
C ALA A 148 -8.32 10.21 8.49
N LEU A 149 -7.95 9.13 7.80
CA LEU A 149 -8.26 7.76 8.21
C LEU A 149 -7.25 7.18 9.21
N ILE A 150 -6.00 7.62 9.18
CA ILE A 150 -5.01 7.28 10.21
C ILE A 150 -5.38 7.94 11.55
N GLY A 151 -5.89 9.18 11.51
CA GLY A 151 -6.35 9.88 12.69
C GLY A 151 -5.24 10.32 13.66
N ASP A 152 -4.01 10.46 13.18
CA ASP A 152 -2.89 10.92 14.00
C ASP A 152 -2.96 12.43 14.21
N GLN A 153 -2.99 12.88 15.46
CA GLN A 153 -3.16 14.30 15.82
C GLN A 153 -2.06 15.21 15.29
N SER A 154 -0.88 14.67 14.99
CA SER A 154 0.21 15.44 14.38
C SER A 154 -0.09 15.95 12.97
N ALA A 155 -1.11 15.38 12.30
CA ALA A 155 -1.57 15.83 11.00
C ALA A 155 -2.53 17.03 11.05
N ILE A 156 -3.07 17.38 12.23
CA ILE A 156 -4.07 18.45 12.39
C ILE A 156 -3.63 19.77 11.74
N PRO A 157 -2.39 20.30 11.95
CA PRO A 157 -1.99 21.55 11.33
C PRO A 157 -2.01 21.50 9.79
N ALA A 158 -1.56 20.41 9.19
CA ALA A 158 -1.56 20.25 7.74
C ALA A 158 -2.97 20.13 7.17
N LEU A 159 -3.88 19.44 7.86
CA LEU A 159 -5.29 19.34 7.47
C LEU A 159 -5.99 20.70 7.59
N PHE A 160 -5.67 21.53 8.58
CA PHE A 160 -6.19 22.90 8.64
C PHE A 160 -5.76 23.75 7.43
N HIS A 161 -4.50 23.67 7.03
CA HIS A 161 -4.01 24.37 5.84
C HIS A 161 -4.69 23.85 4.57
N ALA A 162 -5.00 22.56 4.51
CA ALA A 162 -5.64 21.92 3.37
C ALA A 162 -7.13 22.29 3.18
N LEU A 163 -7.75 22.96 4.14
CA LEU A 163 -9.11 23.53 3.98
C LEU A 163 -9.15 24.62 2.90
N ASP A 164 -8.03 25.28 2.64
CA ASP A 164 -7.89 26.32 1.62
C ASP A 164 -7.26 25.80 0.31
N ASP A 165 -7.14 24.46 0.14
CA ASP A 165 -6.59 23.85 -1.08
C ASP A 165 -7.50 24.16 -2.29
N ASP A 166 -6.91 24.26 -3.49
CA ASP A 166 -7.64 24.49 -4.74
C ASP A 166 -8.48 23.29 -5.19
N SER A 167 -8.28 22.12 -4.62
CA SER A 167 -9.01 20.88 -4.88
C SER A 167 -10.13 20.66 -3.86
N MET A 168 -11.38 20.66 -4.31
CA MET A 168 -12.54 20.31 -3.49
C MET A 168 -12.42 18.96 -2.79
N MET A 169 -11.70 17.99 -3.40
CA MET A 169 -11.51 16.67 -2.83
C MET A 169 -10.50 16.71 -1.66
N VAL A 170 -9.49 17.57 -1.75
CA VAL A 170 -8.54 17.81 -0.65
C VAL A 170 -9.25 18.47 0.52
N GLN A 171 -10.03 19.56 0.24
CA GLN A 171 -10.84 20.25 1.26
C GLN A 171 -11.76 19.26 1.98
N HIS A 172 -12.50 18.46 1.22
CA HIS A 172 -13.41 17.45 1.78
C HIS A 172 -12.71 16.49 2.75
N TRP A 173 -11.55 15.92 2.36
CA TRP A 173 -10.83 15.02 3.24
C TRP A 173 -10.16 15.72 4.42
N ALA A 174 -9.81 16.99 4.27
CA ALA A 174 -9.33 17.81 5.37
C ALA A 174 -10.42 18.05 6.43
N GLU A 175 -11.63 18.44 6.00
CA GLU A 175 -12.79 18.60 6.87
C GLU A 175 -13.12 17.30 7.61
N GLU A 176 -13.27 16.20 6.85
CA GLU A 176 -13.57 14.88 7.41
C GLU A 176 -12.51 14.44 8.44
N GLY A 177 -11.23 14.67 8.15
CA GLY A 177 -10.14 14.34 9.05
C GLY A 177 -10.18 15.13 10.34
N LEU A 178 -10.38 16.43 10.27
CA LEU A 178 -10.51 17.32 11.44
C LEU A 178 -11.75 16.97 12.27
N GLU A 179 -12.88 16.65 11.64
CA GLU A 179 -14.09 16.23 12.34
C GLU A 179 -13.86 14.90 13.10
N ARG A 180 -13.26 13.90 12.44
CA ARG A 180 -12.94 12.59 13.07
C ARG A 180 -11.98 12.72 14.24
N MET A 181 -11.07 13.69 14.20
CA MET A 181 -10.17 14.00 15.32
C MET A 181 -10.78 14.88 16.39
N GLY A 182 -12.09 15.24 16.26
CA GLY A 182 -12.82 16.02 17.25
C GLY A 182 -12.54 17.52 17.22
N VAL A 183 -11.84 18.01 16.21
CA VAL A 183 -11.45 19.45 16.09
C VAL A 183 -12.48 20.25 15.29
N GLY A 184 -13.19 19.61 14.36
CA GLY A 184 -14.17 20.28 13.47
C GLY A 184 -15.30 21.00 14.18
N GLN A 185 -15.76 20.50 15.32
CA GLN A 185 -16.87 21.10 16.08
C GLN A 185 -16.56 22.47 16.71
N ILE A 186 -15.28 22.80 16.85
CA ILE A 186 -14.84 24.06 17.47
C ILE A 186 -14.83 25.20 16.44
N TYR A 187 -14.61 24.92 15.17
CA TYR A 187 -14.39 25.92 14.13
C TYR A 187 -15.56 26.10 13.15
N PHE A 188 -16.48 25.13 13.06
CA PHE A 188 -17.60 25.15 12.11
C PHE A 188 -18.98 25.34 12.74
N LYS A 189 -19.08 25.70 14.03
CA LYS A 189 -20.34 26.15 14.61
C LYS A 189 -20.55 27.63 14.27
N PRO A 190 -21.65 27.98 13.57
CA PRO A 190 -22.02 29.36 13.32
C PRO A 190 -22.33 30.12 14.60
#